data_48b6b5cfeaa411bf74075bb250361a51
#
_entry.id   48b6b5cfeaa411bf74075bb250361a51
#
_cell.length_a   1.000
_cell.length_b   1.000
_cell.length_c   1.000
_cell.angle_alpha   90.00
_cell.angle_beta   90.00
_cell.angle_gamma   90.00
#
_symmetry.space_group_name_H-M   'P 1'
#
loop_
_entity.id
_entity.type
_entity.pdbx_description
1 polymer ?
#
loop_
_entity_poly.entity_id
_entity_poly.type
_entity_poly.pdbx_seq_one_letter_code
_entity_poly.pdbx_strand_id
1 'polypeptide(L)'
;PTRRSSDLLEYFISTHGVRKGLADTALKTADAGYLTRRLVDVSHDVIVNEEDCGTLRGLVCTELKNNEEVIASLYERILGRVSVHDVIHPITGEVIVRSGEEIREDAAKAIQDSPIESVEIRSVLTCESKKGVCAKCYGRNLATNRMVQKGEVVGVIAAQSIGEPGTQLTLRTFHVGGIASNIATENSITSKYDGILEIDELRAVEAVDEVSGKKHLVVVSRLAEMRIVDPNTKIVLLTHNIPYGSKLFFNNGDSIKKGDVIIEWDPFNAVIVSEVSGKIEFESLVENVTYKVESDETTGLKEKIIIESKDKTKAPAAHIVDENGNYLKNYSLPLGAHVVKDNGDVVKAGEVLVKIPRAVGKAGDITGGLPRVTELFEARNPSNPAVVSEIDGEVGFGKIKRGNREITVTSKLGEVKKYMVPLSKQLLVQENDYIRAGMPLSDGATTPSDILAIKGPTAVQEYIVNEVQDVYRLQGVKINDKHFEVIVRQMMRKVEVVDPGDTRFLEQQIVDKLEVMDENDRIWGKKVVTDPGDSQTLQAGQIVTVRKLRDENSMLKRRDLKLVEVRDAIPATANQILQGITRAALQTNSFMSAASFQETTKVLNEA
;
A
#
# COMPACT_ATOMS: atom_id res chain seq x y z
N PRO A 1 23.77 -44.30 22.72
CA PRO A 1 24.67 -43.27 22.21
C PRO A 1 25.02 -42.31 23.33
N THR A 2 26.33 -42.16 23.58
CA THR A 2 26.80 -41.24 24.61
C THR A 2 26.55 -39.81 24.14
N ARG A 3 26.24 -38.88 25.06
CA ARG A 3 26.00 -37.46 24.81
C ARG A 3 27.04 -36.84 23.86
N ARG A 4 28.32 -37.25 23.97
CA ARG A 4 29.41 -36.82 23.08
C ARG A 4 29.25 -37.22 21.61
N SER A 5 28.64 -38.37 21.30
CA SER A 5 28.46 -38.79 19.89
C SER A 5 27.32 -38.05 19.22
N SER A 6 26.27 -37.70 19.97
CA SER A 6 25.19 -36.80 19.45
C SER A 6 25.69 -35.37 19.21
N ASP A 7 26.51 -34.84 20.12
CA ASP A 7 27.10 -33.52 20.00
C ASP A 7 28.02 -33.39 18.78
N LEU A 8 28.82 -34.46 18.49
CA LEU A 8 29.67 -34.50 17.30
C LEU A 8 28.88 -34.60 16.00
N LEU A 9 27.80 -35.37 15.98
CA LEU A 9 26.93 -35.47 14.81
C LEU A 9 26.19 -34.14 14.55
N GLU A 10 25.71 -33.52 15.60
CA GLU A 10 25.05 -32.21 15.54
C GLU A 10 26.01 -31.13 15.04
N TYR A 11 27.25 -31.10 15.55
CA TYR A 11 28.31 -30.22 15.05
C TYR A 11 28.60 -30.46 13.57
N PHE A 12 28.71 -31.73 13.14
CA PHE A 12 28.94 -32.06 11.73
C PHE A 12 27.81 -31.61 10.83
N ILE A 13 26.54 -31.79 11.22
CA ILE A 13 25.37 -31.31 10.49
C ILE A 13 25.34 -29.78 10.43
N SER A 14 25.61 -29.11 11.56
CA SER A 14 25.64 -27.64 11.62
C SER A 14 26.73 -27.06 10.73
N THR A 15 27.86 -27.74 10.56
CA THR A 15 28.98 -27.32 9.70
C THR A 15 28.56 -27.24 8.22
N HIS A 16 27.69 -28.15 7.76
CA HIS A 16 27.16 -28.10 6.40
C HIS A 16 26.28 -26.87 6.20
N GLY A 17 25.43 -26.53 7.17
CA GLY A 17 24.61 -25.32 7.15
C GLY A 17 25.46 -24.05 7.12
N VAL A 18 26.48 -23.97 7.96
CA VAL A 18 27.42 -22.83 7.99
C VAL A 18 28.17 -22.66 6.68
N ARG A 19 28.70 -23.77 6.11
CA ARG A 19 29.43 -23.73 4.82
C ARG A 19 28.51 -23.26 3.68
N LYS A 20 27.29 -23.78 3.62
CA LYS A 20 26.29 -23.32 2.64
C LYS A 20 25.96 -21.84 2.83
N GLY A 21 25.74 -21.40 4.08
CA GLY A 21 25.49 -20.00 4.41
C GLY A 21 26.62 -19.07 3.98
N LEU A 22 27.90 -19.46 4.19
CA LEU A 22 29.06 -18.69 3.75
C LEU A 22 29.15 -18.59 2.21
N ALA A 23 28.90 -19.69 1.50
CA ALA A 23 28.88 -19.69 0.04
C ALA A 23 27.76 -18.79 -0.53
N ASP A 24 26.57 -18.92 0.01
CA ASP A 24 25.42 -18.09 -0.40
C ASP A 24 25.66 -16.61 -0.11
N THR A 25 26.28 -16.27 1.00
CA THR A 25 26.66 -14.89 1.33
C THR A 25 27.63 -14.31 0.32
N ALA A 26 28.68 -15.07 -0.05
CA ALA A 26 29.66 -14.63 -1.02
C ALA A 26 29.05 -14.37 -2.41
N LEU A 27 28.11 -15.21 -2.84
CA LEU A 27 27.40 -15.04 -4.12
C LEU A 27 26.44 -13.83 -4.09
N LYS A 28 25.67 -13.69 -3.01
CA LYS A 28 24.68 -12.62 -2.87
C LYS A 28 25.29 -11.21 -2.67
N THR A 29 26.54 -11.13 -2.26
CA THR A 29 27.26 -9.85 -2.15
C THR A 29 27.36 -9.14 -3.52
N ALA A 30 27.54 -9.91 -4.60
CA ALA A 30 27.55 -9.39 -5.97
C ALA A 30 26.18 -8.79 -6.34
N ASP A 31 25.08 -9.45 -5.97
CA ASP A 31 23.71 -8.96 -6.24
C ASP A 31 23.43 -7.65 -5.49
N ALA A 32 23.88 -7.54 -4.23
CA ALA A 32 23.77 -6.30 -3.46
C ALA A 32 24.56 -5.16 -4.09
N GLY A 33 25.80 -5.44 -4.54
CA GLY A 33 26.62 -4.44 -5.24
C GLY A 33 25.99 -4.02 -6.57
N TYR A 34 25.41 -4.94 -7.32
CA TYR A 34 24.73 -4.64 -8.56
C TYR A 34 23.44 -3.83 -8.35
N LEU A 35 22.67 -4.12 -7.28
CA LEU A 35 21.51 -3.29 -6.92
C LEU A 35 21.94 -1.86 -6.59
N THR A 36 22.98 -1.70 -5.76
CA THR A 36 23.50 -0.37 -5.37
C THR A 36 23.94 0.44 -6.60
N ARG A 37 24.64 -0.20 -7.54
CA ARG A 37 25.06 0.44 -8.79
C ARG A 37 23.84 0.94 -9.58
N ARG A 38 22.80 0.11 -9.76
CA ARG A 38 21.58 0.51 -10.47
C ARG A 38 20.85 1.65 -9.79
N LEU A 39 20.79 1.66 -8.45
CA LEU A 39 20.23 2.76 -7.68
C LEU A 39 21.00 4.06 -7.88
N VAL A 40 22.34 4.01 -7.90
CA VAL A 40 23.17 5.20 -8.20
C VAL A 40 22.90 5.68 -9.63
N ASP A 41 22.90 4.79 -10.61
CA ASP A 41 22.74 5.18 -12.03
C ASP A 41 21.35 5.83 -12.30
N VAL A 42 20.29 5.45 -11.58
CA VAL A 42 18.96 6.07 -11.74
C VAL A 42 18.83 7.40 -11.02
N SER A 43 19.61 7.64 -9.96
CA SER A 43 19.41 8.79 -9.05
C SER A 43 20.54 9.81 -9.01
N HIS A 44 21.70 9.56 -9.63
CA HIS A 44 22.87 10.44 -9.55
C HIS A 44 22.60 11.89 -10.00
N ASP A 45 21.64 12.09 -10.92
CA ASP A 45 21.23 13.41 -11.40
C ASP A 45 20.32 14.18 -10.44
N VAL A 46 19.86 13.55 -9.36
CA VAL A 46 18.98 14.20 -8.39
C VAL A 46 19.80 15.03 -7.41
N ILE A 47 19.82 16.33 -7.66
CA ILE A 47 20.55 17.35 -6.89
C ILE A 47 19.55 18.40 -6.40
N VAL A 48 19.84 19.04 -5.27
CA VAL A 48 19.04 20.17 -4.78
C VAL A 48 19.40 21.41 -5.58
N ASN A 49 18.49 21.82 -6.49
CA ASN A 49 18.73 22.95 -7.40
C ASN A 49 18.08 24.26 -6.95
N GLU A 50 16.96 24.17 -6.24
CA GLU A 50 16.11 25.31 -5.85
C GLU A 50 15.87 25.30 -4.35
N GLU A 51 15.59 26.45 -3.76
CA GLU A 51 15.20 26.53 -2.36
C GLU A 51 13.76 26.11 -2.17
N ASP A 52 12.87 26.59 -3.02
CA ASP A 52 11.42 26.31 -2.98
C ASP A 52 10.83 26.20 -4.38
N CYS A 53 10.11 25.13 -4.67
CA CYS A 53 9.40 24.95 -5.94
C CYS A 53 7.98 25.53 -5.91
N GLY A 54 7.50 26.02 -4.75
CA GLY A 54 6.19 26.64 -4.61
C GLY A 54 5.00 25.68 -4.71
N THR A 55 5.22 24.36 -4.68
CA THR A 55 4.11 23.39 -4.75
C THR A 55 3.18 23.50 -3.55
N LEU A 56 1.88 23.41 -3.82
CA LEU A 56 0.82 23.32 -2.80
C LEU A 56 0.42 21.87 -2.53
N ARG A 57 1.02 20.90 -3.24
CA ARG A 57 0.74 19.48 -3.07
C ARG A 57 1.66 18.90 -2.00
N GLY A 58 1.06 18.27 -1.01
CA GLY A 58 1.77 17.55 0.03
C GLY A 58 1.55 16.05 -0.02
N LEU A 59 2.17 15.37 0.92
CA LEU A 59 1.92 13.97 1.26
C LEU A 59 1.29 13.95 2.65
N VAL A 60 0.13 13.32 2.77
CA VAL A 60 -0.53 13.14 4.06
C VAL A 60 0.19 12.04 4.81
N CYS A 61 0.84 12.39 5.93
CA CYS A 61 1.50 11.46 6.81
C CYS A 61 0.63 11.14 8.01
N THR A 62 0.39 9.84 8.22
CA THR A 62 -0.28 9.26 9.38
C THR A 62 0.68 8.32 10.11
N GLU A 63 0.33 7.86 11.29
CA GLU A 63 1.03 6.72 11.90
C GLU A 63 0.93 5.49 11.00
N LEU A 64 2.04 4.79 10.85
CA LEU A 64 2.04 3.51 10.14
C LEU A 64 1.71 2.40 11.14
N LYS A 65 0.53 1.82 10.99
CA LYS A 65 0.04 0.71 11.81
C LYS A 65 -0.08 -0.56 10.97
N ASN A 66 0.27 -1.68 11.55
CA ASN A 66 -0.02 -3.00 10.99
C ASN A 66 -1.00 -3.70 11.94
N ASN A 67 -2.24 -3.83 11.50
CA ASN A 67 -3.40 -4.20 12.30
C ASN A 67 -3.64 -3.26 13.48
N GLU A 68 -2.99 -3.18 14.52
CA GLU A 68 -3.10 -2.21 15.62
C GLU A 68 -1.72 -1.86 16.21
N GLU A 69 -0.68 -2.57 15.80
CA GLU A 69 0.68 -2.30 16.23
C GLU A 69 1.26 -1.11 15.45
N VAL A 70 1.75 -0.11 16.18
CA VAL A 70 2.42 1.06 15.59
C VAL A 70 3.82 0.67 15.14
N ILE A 71 4.02 0.54 13.82
CA ILE A 71 5.32 0.24 13.22
C ILE A 71 6.22 1.48 13.20
N ALA A 72 5.64 2.63 12.83
CA ALA A 72 6.33 3.92 12.83
C ALA A 72 5.41 5.00 13.37
N SER A 73 5.87 5.72 14.41
CA SER A 73 5.13 6.82 14.98
C SER A 73 5.05 8.01 14.04
N LEU A 74 4.02 8.84 14.20
CA LEU A 74 3.90 10.09 13.44
C LEU A 74 5.13 10.98 13.66
N TYR A 75 5.67 11.03 14.88
CA TYR A 75 6.90 11.74 15.21
C TYR A 75 8.08 11.37 14.29
N GLU A 76 8.35 10.07 14.12
CA GLU A 76 9.48 9.59 13.28
C GLU A 76 9.29 9.96 11.81
N ARG A 77 8.05 9.96 11.31
CA ARG A 77 7.75 10.24 9.91
C ARG A 77 7.80 11.71 9.54
N ILE A 78 7.40 12.61 10.46
CA ILE A 78 7.34 14.06 10.20
C ILE A 78 8.61 14.82 10.60
N LEU A 79 9.47 14.24 11.44
CA LEU A 79 10.67 14.90 11.93
C LEU A 79 11.60 15.38 10.80
N GLY A 80 11.93 16.67 10.79
CA GLY A 80 12.80 17.28 9.79
C GLY A 80 12.17 17.44 8.41
N ARG A 81 10.85 17.29 8.29
CA ARG A 81 10.06 17.62 7.09
C ARG A 81 9.53 19.05 7.18
N VAL A 82 9.07 19.58 6.08
CA VAL A 82 8.45 20.91 6.00
C VAL A 82 6.94 20.74 5.88
N SER A 83 6.18 21.50 6.66
CA SER A 83 4.71 21.49 6.60
C SER A 83 4.21 22.22 5.35
N VAL A 84 3.14 21.71 4.72
CA VAL A 84 2.45 22.38 3.60
C VAL A 84 1.53 23.47 4.13
N HIS A 85 0.72 23.15 5.14
CA HIS A 85 -0.24 24.04 5.78
C HIS A 85 0.14 24.31 7.23
N ASP A 86 -0.49 25.33 7.82
CA ASP A 86 -0.33 25.59 9.25
C ASP A 86 -0.87 24.39 10.04
N VAL A 87 -0.04 23.85 10.93
CA VAL A 87 -0.46 22.77 11.85
C VAL A 87 -0.96 23.41 13.11
N ILE A 88 -2.27 23.33 13.33
CA ILE A 88 -2.98 23.96 14.44
C ILE A 88 -3.40 22.90 15.44
N HIS A 89 -3.16 23.14 16.72
CA HIS A 89 -3.65 22.25 17.78
C HIS A 89 -5.18 22.31 17.85
N PRO A 90 -5.89 21.17 17.66
CA PRO A 90 -7.35 21.18 17.49
C PRO A 90 -8.12 21.67 18.72
N ILE A 91 -7.57 21.50 19.93
CA ILE A 91 -8.22 21.90 21.20
C ILE A 91 -7.86 23.32 21.58
N THR A 92 -6.56 23.71 21.55
CA THR A 92 -6.08 25.01 22.00
C THR A 92 -6.17 26.09 20.94
N GLY A 93 -6.24 25.73 19.66
CA GLY A 93 -6.20 26.65 18.52
C GLY A 93 -4.84 27.31 18.29
N GLU A 94 -3.80 26.91 19.00
CA GLU A 94 -2.44 27.41 18.83
C GLU A 94 -1.79 26.82 17.58
N VAL A 95 -1.04 27.64 16.84
CA VAL A 95 -0.26 27.21 15.68
C VAL A 95 1.03 26.58 16.17
N ILE A 96 1.18 25.25 16.01
CA ILE A 96 2.40 24.51 16.38
C ILE A 96 3.50 24.74 15.36
N VAL A 97 3.17 24.65 14.06
CA VAL A 97 4.10 24.86 12.94
C VAL A 97 3.41 25.67 11.87
N ARG A 98 4.10 26.66 11.31
CA ARG A 98 3.57 27.45 10.20
C ARG A 98 3.85 26.77 8.86
N SER A 99 3.03 27.10 7.86
CA SER A 99 3.24 26.68 6.48
C SER A 99 4.64 27.05 5.97
N GLY A 100 5.33 26.07 5.38
CA GLY A 100 6.67 26.26 4.84
C GLY A 100 7.81 26.26 5.86
N GLU A 101 7.52 26.02 7.15
CA GLU A 101 8.53 25.85 8.20
C GLU A 101 8.89 24.38 8.42
N GLU A 102 10.12 24.16 8.90
CA GLU A 102 10.63 22.83 9.27
C GLU A 102 9.99 22.37 10.59
N ILE A 103 9.50 21.14 10.61
CA ILE A 103 9.00 20.49 11.82
C ILE A 103 10.20 20.00 12.64
N ARG A 104 10.52 20.71 13.73
CA ARG A 104 11.61 20.41 14.64
C ARG A 104 11.15 19.42 15.72
N GLU A 105 12.08 18.94 16.52
CA GLU A 105 11.85 17.92 17.55
C GLU A 105 10.76 18.31 18.55
N ASP A 106 10.78 19.57 19.04
CA ASP A 106 9.78 20.06 19.99
C ASP A 106 8.38 20.12 19.39
N ALA A 107 8.28 20.61 18.15
CA ALA A 107 7.03 20.67 17.40
C ALA A 107 6.51 19.27 17.05
N ALA A 108 7.39 18.35 16.65
CA ALA A 108 7.01 16.98 16.34
C ALA A 108 6.48 16.23 17.58
N LYS A 109 7.06 16.46 18.77
CA LYS A 109 6.52 15.93 20.04
C LYS A 109 5.17 16.54 20.37
N ALA A 110 5.02 17.85 20.24
CA ALA A 110 3.75 18.53 20.49
C ALA A 110 2.64 18.01 19.55
N ILE A 111 2.97 17.70 18.30
CA ILE A 111 2.03 17.08 17.34
C ILE A 111 1.65 15.67 17.78
N GLN A 112 2.62 14.85 18.19
CA GLN A 112 2.34 13.47 18.65
C GLN A 112 1.52 13.42 19.93
N ASP A 113 1.74 14.37 20.85
CA ASP A 113 1.00 14.46 22.12
C ASP A 113 -0.41 15.06 21.94
N SER A 114 -0.66 15.70 20.80
CA SER A 114 -1.96 16.26 20.42
C SER A 114 -2.83 15.22 19.70
N PRO A 115 -4.16 15.41 19.63
CA PRO A 115 -5.06 14.52 18.89
C PRO A 115 -4.99 14.73 17.36
N ILE A 116 -3.82 15.06 16.83
CA ILE A 116 -3.58 15.20 15.39
C ILE A 116 -3.17 13.83 14.82
N GLU A 117 -4.01 13.24 13.97
CA GLU A 117 -3.76 11.93 13.37
C GLU A 117 -2.98 12.01 12.06
N SER A 118 -3.11 13.11 11.34
CA SER A 118 -2.48 13.30 10.04
C SER A 118 -1.89 14.69 9.89
N VAL A 119 -0.74 14.77 9.24
CA VAL A 119 -0.07 16.03 8.90
C VAL A 119 0.30 16.01 7.43
N GLU A 120 -0.05 17.07 6.71
CA GLU A 120 0.36 17.22 5.32
C GLU A 120 1.75 17.84 5.24
N ILE A 121 2.72 17.06 4.77
CA ILE A 121 4.13 17.44 4.67
C ILE A 121 4.56 17.58 3.22
N ARG A 122 5.57 18.40 2.99
CA ARG A 122 6.26 18.44 1.69
C ARG A 122 7.13 17.20 1.53
N SER A 123 7.03 16.56 0.37
CA SER A 123 7.79 15.36 0.02
C SER A 123 8.51 15.55 -1.31
N VAL A 124 9.55 14.77 -1.49
CA VAL A 124 10.27 14.67 -2.76
C VAL A 124 9.34 14.14 -3.87
N LEU A 125 8.36 13.29 -3.52
CA LEU A 125 7.40 12.70 -4.47
C LEU A 125 6.51 13.74 -5.14
N THR A 126 6.12 14.78 -4.41
CA THR A 126 5.23 15.85 -4.88
C THR A 126 5.98 17.09 -5.39
N CYS A 127 7.33 17.07 -5.37
CA CYS A 127 8.16 18.20 -5.80
C CYS A 127 8.01 18.48 -7.30
N GLU A 128 7.71 19.75 -7.66
CA GLU A 128 7.49 20.21 -9.02
C GLU A 128 8.76 20.81 -9.68
N SER A 129 9.91 20.70 -9.03
CA SER A 129 11.19 21.14 -9.62
C SER A 129 11.49 20.38 -10.91
N LYS A 130 11.82 21.09 -11.98
CA LYS A 130 12.08 20.52 -13.33
C LYS A 130 13.31 19.62 -13.37
N LYS A 131 14.35 20.01 -12.67
CA LYS A 131 15.59 19.22 -12.54
C LYS A 131 15.94 19.07 -11.07
N GLY A 132 16.15 17.83 -10.63
CA GLY A 132 16.46 17.57 -9.24
C GLY A 132 15.27 17.76 -8.29
N VAL A 133 15.52 18.32 -7.11
CA VAL A 133 14.54 18.58 -6.05
C VAL A 133 14.78 19.94 -5.42
N CYS A 134 13.79 20.51 -4.75
CA CYS A 134 13.97 21.72 -3.97
C CYS A 134 14.31 21.41 -2.50
N ALA A 135 14.94 22.36 -1.81
CA ALA A 135 15.37 22.20 -0.43
C ALA A 135 14.19 21.96 0.54
N LYS A 136 13.09 22.69 0.38
CA LYS A 136 11.92 22.54 1.23
C LYS A 136 11.23 21.18 1.08
N CYS A 137 11.15 20.61 -0.14
CA CYS A 137 10.58 19.28 -0.35
C CYS A 137 11.46 18.15 0.19
N TYR A 138 12.78 18.33 0.17
CA TYR A 138 13.70 17.38 0.78
C TYR A 138 13.76 17.53 2.31
N GLY A 139 13.74 18.77 2.82
CA GLY A 139 13.78 19.09 4.24
C GLY A 139 15.18 19.01 4.84
N ARG A 140 15.29 18.49 6.06
CA ARG A 140 16.53 18.42 6.85
C ARG A 140 17.55 17.47 6.23
N ASN A 141 18.81 17.89 6.19
CA ASN A 141 19.95 17.00 5.96
C ASN A 141 20.25 16.20 7.25
N LEU A 142 20.22 14.89 7.16
CA LEU A 142 20.35 13.98 8.30
C LEU A 142 21.75 13.97 8.94
N ALA A 143 22.79 14.39 8.20
CA ALA A 143 24.15 14.44 8.72
C ALA A 143 24.42 15.71 9.53
N THR A 144 23.87 16.85 9.09
CA THR A 144 24.13 18.16 9.70
C THR A 144 22.98 18.63 10.60
N ASN A 145 21.84 17.97 10.59
CA ASN A 145 20.60 18.35 11.29
C ASN A 145 20.13 19.78 10.97
N ARG A 146 20.42 20.26 9.77
CA ARG A 146 19.98 21.56 9.25
C ARG A 146 19.26 21.37 7.92
N MET A 147 18.52 22.38 7.50
CA MET A 147 17.92 22.38 6.16
C MET A 147 19.00 22.13 5.12
N VAL A 148 18.67 21.30 4.13
CA VAL A 148 19.58 20.96 3.03
C VAL A 148 19.96 22.20 2.23
N GLN A 149 21.23 22.29 1.82
CA GLN A 149 21.74 23.38 1.02
C GLN A 149 21.60 23.06 -0.48
N LYS A 150 21.51 24.12 -1.27
CA LYS A 150 21.59 24.01 -2.73
C LYS A 150 22.90 23.40 -3.17
N GLY A 151 22.86 22.44 -4.09
CA GLY A 151 24.03 21.71 -4.60
C GLY A 151 24.26 20.36 -3.92
N GLU A 152 23.50 20.00 -2.89
CA GLU A 152 23.60 18.68 -2.25
C GLU A 152 23.14 17.57 -3.20
N VAL A 153 23.95 16.51 -3.31
CA VAL A 153 23.69 15.37 -4.21
C VAL A 153 22.87 14.30 -3.49
N VAL A 154 21.60 14.56 -3.31
CA VAL A 154 20.69 13.72 -2.51
C VAL A 154 20.40 12.36 -3.13
N GLY A 155 20.51 12.24 -4.46
CA GLY A 155 20.28 10.98 -5.16
C GLY A 155 21.35 9.94 -4.88
N VAL A 156 22.63 10.32 -4.91
CA VAL A 156 23.74 9.39 -4.58
C VAL A 156 23.70 9.02 -3.10
N ILE A 157 23.39 9.98 -2.21
CA ILE A 157 23.22 9.71 -0.78
C ILE A 157 22.10 8.69 -0.56
N ALA A 158 20.96 8.84 -1.24
CA ALA A 158 19.86 7.90 -1.16
C ALA A 158 20.26 6.48 -1.62
N ALA A 159 20.90 6.38 -2.78
CA ALA A 159 21.34 5.09 -3.33
C ALA A 159 22.34 4.37 -2.42
N GLN A 160 23.29 5.11 -1.85
CA GLN A 160 24.28 4.57 -0.90
C GLN A 160 23.63 4.13 0.42
N SER A 161 22.71 4.94 0.96
CA SER A 161 22.01 4.62 2.21
C SER A 161 21.09 3.38 2.08
N ILE A 162 20.54 3.13 0.89
CA ILE A 162 19.74 1.94 0.60
C ILE A 162 20.65 0.74 0.31
N GLY A 163 21.76 0.95 -0.37
CA GLY A 163 22.67 -0.11 -0.82
C GLY A 163 23.61 -0.64 0.25
N GLU A 164 24.05 0.22 1.19
CA GLU A 164 24.97 -0.17 2.26
C GLU A 164 24.44 -1.37 3.08
N PRO A 165 23.22 -1.35 3.65
CA PRO A 165 22.70 -2.49 4.39
C PRO A 165 22.30 -3.69 3.50
N GLY A 166 22.34 -3.55 2.18
CA GLY A 166 22.02 -4.63 1.24
C GLY A 166 22.88 -5.89 1.45
N THR A 167 24.15 -5.72 1.76
CA THR A 167 25.05 -6.83 2.09
C THR A 167 24.65 -7.53 3.40
N GLN A 168 24.16 -6.78 4.38
CA GLN A 168 23.68 -7.34 5.66
C GLN A 168 22.36 -8.08 5.47
N LEU A 169 21.49 -7.63 4.59
CA LEU A 169 20.25 -8.32 4.20
C LEU A 169 20.55 -9.73 3.65
N THR A 170 21.67 -9.91 2.94
CA THR A 170 22.06 -11.22 2.40
C THR A 170 22.51 -12.21 3.49
N LEU A 171 23.11 -11.71 4.58
CA LEU A 171 23.59 -12.53 5.69
C LEU A 171 22.46 -13.07 6.57
N ARG A 172 21.37 -12.32 6.74
CA ARG A 172 20.32 -12.62 7.72
C ARG A 172 19.12 -13.41 7.20
N THR A 173 18.98 -13.65 5.90
CA THR A 173 17.85 -14.41 5.33
C THR A 173 17.77 -15.86 5.79
N PHE A 174 18.85 -16.42 6.37
CA PHE A 174 18.89 -17.78 6.90
C PHE A 174 18.55 -17.91 8.39
N HIS A 175 18.36 -16.83 9.11
CA HIS A 175 18.06 -16.84 10.55
C HIS A 175 16.66 -16.28 10.84
N VAL A 176 15.65 -16.76 10.14
CA VAL A 176 14.25 -16.58 10.54
C VAL A 176 13.96 -17.55 11.69
N GLY A 177 14.51 -17.28 12.84
CA GLY A 177 14.37 -18.17 13.99
C GLY A 177 14.90 -17.60 15.31
N GLY A 178 15.28 -16.33 15.36
CA GLY A 178 16.08 -15.84 16.47
C GLY A 178 15.65 -14.59 17.20
N ILE A 179 14.55 -13.95 16.87
CA ILE A 179 13.99 -12.89 17.71
C ILE A 179 12.51 -13.21 17.88
N ALA A 180 12.21 -14.03 18.88
CA ALA A 180 10.96 -13.88 19.60
C ALA A 180 11.07 -12.49 20.27
N SER A 181 10.71 -11.45 19.55
CA SER A 181 10.38 -10.18 20.18
C SER A 181 9.23 -10.50 21.11
N ASN A 182 9.43 -10.35 22.43
CA ASN A 182 8.35 -10.22 23.39
C ASN A 182 7.60 -8.93 23.03
N ILE A 183 6.88 -8.94 21.92
CA ILE A 183 5.92 -7.93 21.57
C ILE A 183 4.80 -8.19 22.54
N ALA A 184 4.61 -7.30 23.51
CA ALA A 184 3.37 -7.23 24.26
C ALA A 184 2.30 -6.92 23.22
N THR A 185 1.65 -7.96 22.70
CA THR A 185 0.57 -7.82 21.72
C THR A 185 -0.59 -7.17 22.44
N GLU A 186 -0.88 -5.93 22.07
CA GLU A 186 -2.07 -5.24 22.55
C GLU A 186 -3.29 -6.04 22.10
N ASN A 187 -4.16 -6.36 23.03
CA ASN A 187 -5.39 -7.12 22.81
C ASN A 187 -6.66 -6.28 23.02
N SER A 188 -6.50 -5.02 23.38
CA SER A 188 -7.61 -4.10 23.68
C SER A 188 -7.26 -2.67 23.30
N ILE A 189 -8.27 -1.90 22.91
CA ILE A 189 -8.17 -0.45 22.71
C ILE A 189 -8.85 0.24 23.89
N THR A 190 -8.08 1.11 24.55
CA THR A 190 -8.57 1.95 25.64
C THR A 190 -8.67 3.40 25.20
N SER A 191 -9.71 4.10 25.66
CA SER A 191 -9.85 5.52 25.34
C SER A 191 -8.77 6.36 26.00
N LYS A 192 -8.11 7.21 25.20
CA LYS A 192 -7.16 8.24 25.70
C LYS A 192 -7.84 9.55 26.08
N TYR A 193 -9.05 9.79 25.60
CA TYR A 193 -9.82 11.03 25.75
C TYR A 193 -11.25 10.73 26.20
N ASP A 194 -11.88 11.70 26.83
CA ASP A 194 -13.32 11.67 27.11
C ASP A 194 -14.08 12.13 25.88
N GLY A 195 -15.18 11.44 25.51
CA GLY A 195 -15.94 11.79 24.33
C GLY A 195 -17.15 10.91 24.07
N ILE A 196 -17.77 11.09 22.93
CA ILE A 196 -18.87 10.29 22.42
C ILE A 196 -18.32 9.35 21.34
N LEU A 197 -18.69 8.07 21.41
CA LEU A 197 -18.32 7.07 20.43
C LEU A 197 -19.23 7.16 19.19
N GLU A 198 -18.64 7.38 18.04
CA GLU A 198 -19.29 7.23 16.75
C GLU A 198 -18.66 6.08 15.97
N ILE A 199 -19.48 5.19 15.41
CA ILE A 199 -18.99 4.02 14.67
C ILE A 199 -19.64 4.02 13.29
N ASP A 200 -18.79 4.06 12.26
CA ASP A 200 -19.20 3.97 10.87
C ASP A 200 -19.17 2.53 10.37
N GLU A 201 -20.11 2.18 9.47
CA GLU A 201 -20.22 0.86 8.81
C GLU A 201 -20.26 -0.34 9.79
N LEU A 202 -20.83 -0.15 10.97
CA LEU A 202 -20.95 -1.20 11.97
C LEU A 202 -21.96 -2.25 11.56
N ARG A 203 -21.49 -3.49 11.40
CA ARG A 203 -22.32 -4.70 11.45
C ARG A 203 -21.86 -5.48 12.67
N ALA A 204 -22.74 -5.67 13.64
CA ALA A 204 -22.44 -6.39 14.86
C ALA A 204 -23.58 -7.32 15.23
N VAL A 205 -23.25 -8.37 15.94
CA VAL A 205 -24.20 -9.36 16.45
C VAL A 205 -24.11 -9.37 17.96
N GLU A 206 -25.26 -9.37 18.64
CA GLU A 206 -25.31 -9.48 20.09
C GLU A 206 -24.88 -10.89 20.52
N ALA A 207 -23.89 -10.95 21.39
CA ALA A 207 -23.43 -12.17 22.03
C ALA A 207 -23.41 -12.01 23.55
N VAL A 208 -23.52 -13.13 24.25
CA VAL A 208 -23.42 -13.17 25.72
C VAL A 208 -22.18 -13.97 26.05
N ASP A 209 -21.29 -13.39 26.82
CA ASP A 209 -20.10 -14.07 27.29
C ASP A 209 -20.52 -15.19 28.29
N GLU A 210 -20.17 -16.42 27.98
CA GLU A 210 -20.51 -17.60 28.78
C GLU A 210 -19.90 -17.56 30.19
N VAL A 211 -18.76 -16.84 30.37
CA VAL A 211 -18.02 -16.78 31.63
C VAL A 211 -18.54 -15.64 32.51
N SER A 212 -18.71 -14.44 31.94
CA SER A 212 -19.09 -13.23 32.71
C SER A 212 -20.59 -12.94 32.68
N GLY A 213 -21.36 -13.58 31.80
CA GLY A 213 -22.79 -13.34 31.60
C GLY A 213 -23.12 -11.93 31.07
N LYS A 214 -22.11 -11.13 30.72
CA LYS A 214 -22.30 -9.80 30.17
C LYS A 214 -22.61 -9.85 28.68
N LYS A 215 -23.53 -9.01 28.26
CA LYS A 215 -23.82 -8.81 26.84
C LYS A 215 -22.72 -7.92 26.24
N HIS A 216 -22.25 -8.30 25.07
CA HIS A 216 -21.31 -7.53 24.25
C HIS A 216 -21.69 -7.68 22.77
N LEU A 217 -21.23 -6.76 21.95
CA LEU A 217 -21.39 -6.84 20.50
C LEU A 217 -20.16 -7.49 19.88
N VAL A 218 -20.36 -8.47 19.02
CA VAL A 218 -19.29 -9.05 18.20
C VAL A 218 -19.33 -8.42 16.81
N VAL A 219 -18.23 -7.81 16.41
CA VAL A 219 -18.15 -7.09 15.13
C VAL A 219 -17.92 -8.07 13.99
N VAL A 220 -18.83 -8.05 13.01
CA VAL A 220 -18.77 -8.88 11.80
C VAL A 220 -18.46 -8.08 10.53
N SER A 221 -18.31 -6.78 10.65
CA SER A 221 -17.83 -5.90 9.59
C SER A 221 -16.30 -5.91 9.50
N ARG A 222 -15.75 -5.80 8.29
CA ARG A 222 -14.29 -5.68 8.06
C ARG A 222 -13.81 -4.25 7.90
N LEU A 223 -14.75 -3.31 7.69
CA LEU A 223 -14.46 -1.90 7.44
C LEU A 223 -15.03 -0.98 8.52
N ALA A 224 -15.42 -1.54 9.66
CA ALA A 224 -15.92 -0.72 10.76
C ALA A 224 -14.81 0.18 11.31
N GLU A 225 -15.10 1.46 11.40
CA GLU A 225 -14.23 2.50 11.92
C GLU A 225 -14.90 3.18 13.10
N MET A 226 -14.22 3.26 14.23
CA MET A 226 -14.69 4.00 15.39
C MET A 226 -14.00 5.34 15.50
N ARG A 227 -14.75 6.34 15.92
CA ARG A 227 -14.27 7.69 16.20
C ARG A 227 -14.73 8.12 17.57
N ILE A 228 -13.85 8.76 18.31
CA ILE A 228 -14.19 9.43 19.57
C ILE A 228 -14.30 10.92 19.28
N VAL A 229 -15.48 11.47 19.49
CA VAL A 229 -15.81 12.87 19.17
C VAL A 229 -16.03 13.65 20.46
N ASP A 230 -15.45 14.84 20.57
CA ASP A 230 -15.69 15.74 21.69
C ASP A 230 -17.16 16.26 21.63
N PRO A 231 -17.94 16.08 22.70
CA PRO A 231 -19.34 16.51 22.73
C PRO A 231 -19.54 18.02 22.55
N ASN A 232 -18.54 18.83 22.88
CA ASN A 232 -18.64 20.30 22.83
C ASN A 232 -18.22 20.87 21.49
N THR A 233 -17.05 20.43 20.97
CA THR A 233 -16.43 20.99 19.77
C THR A 233 -16.73 20.18 18.51
N LYS A 234 -17.27 18.97 18.64
CA LYS A 234 -17.48 18.00 17.56
C LYS A 234 -16.20 17.66 16.78
N ILE A 235 -15.06 17.83 17.39
CA ILE A 235 -13.76 17.45 16.83
C ILE A 235 -13.53 15.98 17.08
N VAL A 236 -13.06 15.26 16.07
CA VAL A 236 -12.62 13.86 16.20
C VAL A 236 -11.30 13.85 16.97
N LEU A 237 -11.29 13.20 18.12
CA LEU A 237 -10.13 13.11 19.02
C LEU A 237 -9.29 11.86 18.74
N LEU A 238 -9.91 10.80 18.26
CA LEU A 238 -9.26 9.51 18.02
C LEU A 238 -10.05 8.72 16.97
N THR A 239 -9.33 8.12 16.03
CA THR A 239 -9.89 7.23 15.02
C THR A 239 -9.15 5.89 15.04
N HIS A 240 -9.91 4.78 15.10
CA HIS A 240 -9.37 3.42 14.98
C HIS A 240 -10.25 2.55 14.12
N ASN A 241 -9.62 1.64 13.37
CA ASN A 241 -10.34 0.56 12.71
C ASN A 241 -10.71 -0.51 13.73
N ILE A 242 -11.89 -1.10 13.58
CA ILE A 242 -12.35 -2.18 14.45
C ILE A 242 -12.03 -3.52 13.78
N PRO A 243 -11.18 -4.38 14.39
CA PRO A 243 -10.89 -5.68 13.82
C PRO A 243 -12.13 -6.58 13.75
N TYR A 244 -12.26 -7.36 12.67
CA TYR A 244 -13.29 -8.38 12.54
C TYR A 244 -13.20 -9.41 13.67
N GLY A 245 -14.34 -9.76 14.26
CA GLY A 245 -14.44 -10.72 15.37
C GLY A 245 -14.09 -10.13 16.74
N SER A 246 -13.85 -8.82 16.84
CA SER A 246 -13.61 -8.15 18.12
C SER A 246 -14.89 -8.01 18.95
N LYS A 247 -14.73 -7.98 20.27
CA LYS A 247 -15.79 -7.72 21.24
C LYS A 247 -15.87 -6.23 21.47
N LEU A 248 -17.02 -5.63 21.25
CA LEU A 248 -17.31 -4.22 21.47
C LEU A 248 -18.20 -4.09 22.71
N PHE A 249 -17.78 -3.25 23.67
CA PHE A 249 -18.48 -3.09 24.96
C PHE A 249 -19.42 -1.90 25.03
N PHE A 250 -19.33 -0.97 24.07
CA PHE A 250 -20.15 0.22 23.99
C PHE A 250 -20.94 0.27 22.69
N ASN A 251 -22.09 0.94 22.73
CA ASN A 251 -22.90 1.14 21.53
C ASN A 251 -22.54 2.48 20.85
N ASN A 252 -22.94 2.60 19.59
CA ASN A 252 -22.81 3.86 18.85
C ASN A 252 -23.60 4.98 19.57
N GLY A 253 -22.94 6.08 19.87
CA GLY A 253 -23.49 7.23 20.61
C GLY A 253 -23.28 7.20 22.11
N ASP A 254 -22.66 6.16 22.68
CA ASP A 254 -22.36 6.12 24.12
C ASP A 254 -21.25 7.10 24.51
N SER A 255 -21.34 7.62 25.73
CA SER A 255 -20.29 8.47 26.32
C SER A 255 -19.21 7.61 26.95
N ILE A 256 -17.96 7.84 26.53
CA ILE A 256 -16.77 7.11 26.98
C ILE A 256 -15.89 8.03 27.81
N LYS A 257 -15.26 7.47 28.85
CA LYS A 257 -14.28 8.15 29.67
C LYS A 257 -12.88 7.66 29.39
N LYS A 258 -11.90 8.50 29.65
CA LYS A 258 -10.49 8.14 29.55
C LYS A 258 -10.18 6.91 30.41
N GLY A 259 -9.59 5.88 29.79
CA GLY A 259 -9.23 4.61 30.44
C GLY A 259 -10.26 3.49 30.26
N ASP A 260 -11.44 3.76 29.70
CA ASP A 260 -12.42 2.71 29.40
C ASP A 260 -11.91 1.84 28.26
N VAL A 261 -12.08 0.51 28.40
CA VAL A 261 -11.79 -0.46 27.34
C VAL A 261 -12.98 -0.50 26.40
N ILE A 262 -12.76 -0.10 25.15
CA ILE A 262 -13.81 0.01 24.15
C ILE A 262 -13.95 -1.32 23.40
N ILE A 263 -12.81 -1.90 22.98
CA ILE A 263 -12.75 -3.09 22.12
C ILE A 263 -11.71 -4.05 22.69
N GLU A 264 -12.00 -5.36 22.55
CA GLU A 264 -11.07 -6.44 22.87
C GLU A 264 -11.08 -7.47 21.73
N TRP A 265 -9.90 -7.98 21.36
CA TRP A 265 -9.75 -9.03 20.33
C TRP A 265 -8.67 -10.04 20.68
N ASP A 266 -8.67 -11.19 19.99
CA ASP A 266 -7.60 -12.18 20.07
C ASP A 266 -6.43 -11.77 19.15
N PRO A 267 -5.26 -11.42 19.67
CA PRO A 267 -4.11 -11.02 18.85
C PRO A 267 -3.48 -12.21 18.12
N PHE A 268 -3.62 -13.44 18.65
CA PHE A 268 -2.95 -14.64 18.12
C PHE A 268 -3.76 -15.34 17.04
N ASN A 269 -5.08 -15.23 17.07
CA ASN A 269 -5.96 -15.91 16.14
C ASN A 269 -6.85 -14.90 15.41
N ALA A 270 -6.97 -15.07 14.11
CA ALA A 270 -8.10 -14.52 13.37
C ALA A 270 -9.27 -15.51 13.52
N VAL A 271 -10.47 -15.01 13.73
CA VAL A 271 -11.65 -15.83 13.95
C VAL A 271 -12.63 -15.73 12.79
N ILE A 272 -13.39 -16.80 12.53
CA ILE A 272 -14.60 -16.75 11.72
C ILE A 272 -15.77 -16.93 12.68
N VAL A 273 -16.66 -15.93 12.73
CA VAL A 273 -17.78 -15.86 13.67
C VAL A 273 -19.08 -16.09 12.92
N SER A 274 -20.02 -16.77 13.56
CA SER A 274 -21.37 -16.94 13.00
C SER A 274 -22.18 -15.66 13.09
N GLU A 275 -22.75 -15.21 11.97
CA GLU A 275 -23.68 -14.07 11.95
C GLU A 275 -25.12 -14.46 12.27
N VAL A 276 -25.45 -15.73 12.12
CA VAL A 276 -26.80 -16.27 12.30
C VAL A 276 -26.79 -17.47 13.24
N SER A 277 -27.90 -17.68 13.93
CA SER A 277 -28.08 -18.88 14.76
C SER A 277 -28.64 -20.03 13.92
N GLY A 278 -28.11 -21.24 14.13
CA GLY A 278 -28.53 -22.41 13.39
C GLY A 278 -27.69 -23.64 13.68
N LYS A 279 -27.83 -24.68 12.87
CA LYS A 279 -27.05 -25.90 12.96
C LYS A 279 -25.92 -25.87 11.94
N ILE A 280 -24.70 -26.20 12.38
CA ILE A 280 -23.53 -26.21 11.48
C ILE A 280 -23.49 -27.54 10.70
N GLU A 281 -23.31 -27.46 9.38
CA GLU A 281 -23.01 -28.56 8.49
C GLU A 281 -21.74 -28.25 7.68
N PHE A 282 -20.82 -29.21 7.62
CA PHE A 282 -19.58 -29.06 6.86
C PHE A 282 -19.68 -29.73 5.50
N GLU A 283 -19.37 -29.00 4.44
CA GLU A 283 -19.26 -29.52 3.09
C GLU A 283 -17.79 -29.85 2.78
N SER A 284 -17.57 -30.99 2.12
CA SER A 284 -16.24 -31.44 1.64
C SER A 284 -15.17 -31.60 2.74
N LEU A 285 -15.57 -31.84 3.99
CA LEU A 285 -14.68 -32.09 5.12
C LEU A 285 -14.40 -33.60 5.24
N VAL A 286 -13.27 -34.08 4.68
CA VAL A 286 -12.87 -35.49 4.67
C VAL A 286 -11.56 -35.66 5.40
N GLU A 287 -11.52 -36.58 6.37
CA GLU A 287 -10.32 -36.88 7.18
C GLU A 287 -9.13 -37.35 6.32
N ASN A 288 -7.94 -36.84 6.61
CA ASN A 288 -6.70 -37.06 5.88
C ASN A 288 -6.68 -36.61 4.40
N VAL A 289 -7.75 -35.96 3.91
CA VAL A 289 -7.82 -35.38 2.57
C VAL A 289 -7.93 -33.86 2.64
N THR A 290 -8.88 -33.34 3.41
CA THR A 290 -9.13 -31.90 3.57
C THR A 290 -8.84 -31.41 4.98
N TYR A 291 -8.88 -32.29 5.99
CA TYR A 291 -8.46 -31.96 7.35
C TYR A 291 -7.67 -33.11 7.98
N LYS A 292 -6.86 -32.75 8.98
CA LYS A 292 -6.10 -33.67 9.81
C LYS A 292 -6.44 -33.39 11.27
N VAL A 293 -6.53 -34.44 12.08
CA VAL A 293 -6.67 -34.31 13.52
C VAL A 293 -5.29 -34.30 14.13
N GLU A 294 -4.90 -33.19 14.74
CA GLU A 294 -3.67 -33.06 15.51
C GLU A 294 -4.02 -32.97 17.00
N SER A 295 -3.21 -33.60 17.82
CA SER A 295 -3.33 -33.52 19.26
C SER A 295 -2.33 -32.45 19.73
N ASP A 296 -2.81 -31.41 20.39
CA ASP A 296 -1.95 -30.41 21.01
C ASP A 296 -1.23 -31.06 22.20
N GLU A 297 0.10 -31.08 22.15
CA GLU A 297 0.94 -31.70 23.18
C GLU A 297 0.83 -31.00 24.53
N THR A 298 0.42 -29.73 24.54
CA THR A 298 0.32 -28.92 25.77
C THR A 298 -1.05 -29.03 26.45
N THR A 299 -2.13 -29.09 25.67
CA THR A 299 -3.51 -29.12 26.19
C THR A 299 -4.13 -30.50 26.17
N GLY A 300 -3.59 -31.43 25.37
CA GLY A 300 -4.13 -32.78 25.15
C GLY A 300 -5.43 -32.80 24.36
N LEU A 301 -5.90 -31.66 23.88
CA LEU A 301 -7.12 -31.54 23.07
C LEU A 301 -6.82 -31.93 21.61
N LYS A 302 -7.80 -32.59 20.99
CA LYS A 302 -7.75 -32.93 19.57
C LYS A 302 -8.34 -31.78 18.78
N GLU A 303 -7.56 -31.20 17.90
CA GLU A 303 -7.99 -30.13 17.01
C GLU A 303 -8.04 -30.60 15.56
N LYS A 304 -9.04 -30.14 14.83
CA LYS A 304 -9.20 -30.43 13.39
C LYS A 304 -8.62 -29.29 12.60
N ILE A 305 -7.50 -29.53 11.94
CA ILE A 305 -6.75 -28.52 11.15
C ILE A 305 -7.01 -28.79 9.67
N ILE A 306 -7.40 -27.75 8.93
CA ILE A 306 -7.62 -27.82 7.49
C ILE A 306 -6.27 -27.86 6.77
N ILE A 307 -6.07 -28.89 5.95
CA ILE A 307 -4.86 -29.11 5.16
C ILE A 307 -5.13 -28.90 3.67
N GLU A 308 -4.06 -28.68 2.91
CA GLU A 308 -4.17 -28.57 1.46
C GLU A 308 -4.65 -29.88 0.85
N SER A 309 -5.79 -29.86 0.18
CA SER A 309 -6.35 -31.02 -0.50
C SER A 309 -5.59 -31.30 -1.80
N LYS A 310 -5.19 -32.55 -2.00
CA LYS A 310 -4.65 -33.03 -3.28
C LYS A 310 -5.68 -32.95 -4.40
N ASP A 311 -6.96 -33.01 -4.04
CA ASP A 311 -8.08 -32.91 -4.95
C ASP A 311 -8.60 -31.47 -4.97
N LYS A 312 -8.15 -30.70 -5.97
CA LYS A 312 -8.48 -29.26 -6.12
C LYS A 312 -9.96 -28.95 -6.34
N THR A 313 -10.80 -29.97 -6.48
CA THR A 313 -12.24 -29.80 -6.63
C THR A 313 -12.97 -29.70 -5.28
N LYS A 314 -12.32 -30.12 -4.18
CA LYS A 314 -12.91 -30.12 -2.83
C LYS A 314 -12.44 -28.89 -2.06
N ALA A 315 -13.29 -27.88 -1.98
CA ALA A 315 -13.08 -26.71 -1.15
C ALA A 315 -13.90 -26.87 0.15
N PRO A 316 -13.26 -26.98 1.33
CA PRO A 316 -13.99 -27.12 2.58
C PRO A 316 -14.78 -25.85 2.90
N ALA A 317 -16.04 -26.00 3.28
CA ALA A 317 -16.93 -24.92 3.66
C ALA A 317 -17.79 -25.31 4.86
N ALA A 318 -18.20 -24.32 5.65
CA ALA A 318 -19.15 -24.48 6.74
C ALA A 318 -20.46 -23.78 6.39
N HIS A 319 -21.55 -24.51 6.43
CA HIS A 319 -22.89 -23.99 6.20
C HIS A 319 -23.66 -23.92 7.52
N ILE A 320 -24.41 -22.85 7.71
CA ILE A 320 -25.36 -22.77 8.79
C ILE A 320 -26.76 -23.03 8.20
N VAL A 321 -27.44 -24.00 8.79
CA VAL A 321 -28.74 -24.52 8.34
C VAL A 321 -29.78 -24.21 9.41
N ASP A 322 -30.95 -23.76 8.97
CA ASP A 322 -32.12 -23.58 9.83
C ASP A 322 -32.75 -24.94 10.22
N GLU A 323 -33.68 -24.96 11.18
CA GLU A 323 -34.43 -26.13 11.60
C GLU A 323 -35.18 -26.81 10.43
N ASN A 324 -35.48 -26.06 9.38
CA ASN A 324 -36.14 -26.54 8.17
C ASN A 324 -35.19 -27.12 7.10
N GLY A 325 -33.87 -27.13 7.33
CA GLY A 325 -32.89 -27.61 6.37
C GLY A 325 -32.51 -26.59 5.28
N ASN A 326 -32.89 -25.33 5.42
CA ASN A 326 -32.50 -24.29 4.48
C ASN A 326 -31.10 -23.72 4.84
N TYR A 327 -30.25 -23.53 3.83
CA TYR A 327 -28.95 -22.87 4.00
C TYR A 327 -29.13 -21.39 4.26
N LEU A 328 -28.72 -20.93 5.45
CA LEU A 328 -28.79 -19.53 5.84
C LEU A 328 -27.54 -18.75 5.41
N LYS A 329 -26.35 -19.30 5.68
CA LYS A 329 -25.08 -18.67 5.32
C LYS A 329 -23.98 -19.71 5.09
N ASN A 330 -23.03 -19.34 4.22
CA ASN A 330 -21.89 -20.17 3.85
C ASN A 330 -20.58 -19.46 4.23
N TYR A 331 -19.69 -20.18 4.92
CA TYR A 331 -18.36 -19.71 5.30
C TYR A 331 -17.30 -20.58 4.64
N SER A 332 -16.41 -19.97 3.85
CA SER A 332 -15.27 -20.66 3.27
C SER A 332 -14.21 -20.87 4.35
N LEU A 333 -13.71 -22.10 4.44
CA LEU A 333 -12.69 -22.48 5.43
C LEU A 333 -11.30 -22.39 4.81
N PRO A 334 -10.43 -21.49 5.31
CA PRO A 334 -9.08 -21.34 4.78
C PRO A 334 -8.13 -22.46 5.26
N LEU A 335 -7.02 -22.61 4.56
CA LEU A 335 -5.95 -23.54 4.93
C LEU A 335 -5.33 -23.14 6.28
N GLY A 336 -5.00 -24.14 7.11
CA GLY A 336 -4.44 -23.93 8.44
C GLY A 336 -5.48 -23.49 9.48
N ALA A 337 -6.77 -23.47 9.15
CA ALA A 337 -7.82 -23.10 10.06
C ALA A 337 -8.12 -24.26 11.04
N HIS A 338 -8.29 -23.92 12.30
CA HIS A 338 -8.66 -24.84 13.39
C HIS A 338 -10.18 -24.80 13.57
N VAL A 339 -10.83 -25.90 13.31
CA VAL A 339 -12.29 -26.02 13.44
C VAL A 339 -12.63 -26.28 14.90
N VAL A 340 -13.44 -25.38 15.49
CA VAL A 340 -13.79 -25.41 16.92
C VAL A 340 -15.06 -26.23 17.18
N LYS A 341 -15.97 -26.26 16.22
CA LYS A 341 -17.30 -26.90 16.36
C LYS A 341 -17.36 -28.22 15.58
N ASP A 342 -18.18 -29.16 16.05
CA ASP A 342 -18.42 -30.42 15.35
C ASP A 342 -19.62 -30.34 14.39
N ASN A 343 -19.65 -31.27 13.44
CA ASN A 343 -20.75 -31.34 12.48
C ASN A 343 -22.05 -31.66 13.20
N GLY A 344 -23.04 -30.79 13.04
CA GLY A 344 -24.35 -30.94 13.67
C GLY A 344 -24.56 -30.16 14.96
N ASP A 345 -23.54 -29.43 15.45
CA ASP A 345 -23.67 -28.57 16.62
C ASP A 345 -24.62 -27.41 16.35
N VAL A 346 -25.32 -26.98 17.40
CA VAL A 346 -26.14 -25.77 17.36
C VAL A 346 -25.27 -24.59 17.72
N VAL A 347 -25.21 -23.62 16.83
CA VAL A 347 -24.40 -22.43 16.97
C VAL A 347 -25.31 -21.22 17.15
N LYS A 348 -24.96 -20.33 18.09
CA LYS A 348 -25.63 -19.04 18.28
C LYS A 348 -24.90 -17.96 17.45
N ALA A 349 -25.64 -16.92 17.12
CA ALA A 349 -25.03 -15.74 16.50
C ALA A 349 -23.98 -15.14 17.45
N GLY A 350 -22.81 -14.77 16.89
CA GLY A 350 -21.65 -14.27 17.66
C GLY A 350 -20.67 -15.35 18.15
N GLU A 351 -20.96 -16.66 17.97
CA GLU A 351 -20.03 -17.71 18.34
C GLU A 351 -18.92 -17.93 17.30
N VAL A 352 -17.74 -18.28 17.79
CA VAL A 352 -16.58 -18.59 16.94
C VAL A 352 -16.72 -19.99 16.34
N LEU A 353 -16.73 -20.08 15.02
CA LEU A 353 -16.78 -21.33 14.26
C LEU A 353 -15.38 -21.91 14.06
N VAL A 354 -14.43 -21.05 13.71
CA VAL A 354 -13.09 -21.41 13.29
C VAL A 354 -12.08 -20.39 13.81
N LYS A 355 -10.93 -20.88 14.27
CA LYS A 355 -9.77 -20.07 14.62
C LYS A 355 -8.69 -20.26 13.58
N ILE A 356 -8.14 -19.17 13.09
CA ILE A 356 -7.04 -19.18 12.14
C ILE A 356 -5.83 -18.60 12.87
N PRO A 357 -4.83 -19.39 13.23
CA PRO A 357 -3.62 -18.88 13.85
C PRO A 357 -3.02 -17.80 12.96
N ARG A 358 -2.86 -16.59 13.48
CA ARG A 358 -2.05 -15.58 12.84
C ARG A 358 -0.63 -16.09 12.98
N ALA A 359 -0.12 -16.75 11.94
CA ALA A 359 1.26 -17.20 11.96
C ALA A 359 2.13 -15.99 12.31
N VAL A 360 2.79 -16.07 13.46
CA VAL A 360 3.82 -15.13 13.86
C VAL A 360 4.97 -15.30 12.87
N GLY A 361 5.00 -14.45 11.85
CA GLY A 361 5.82 -14.59 10.68
C GLY A 361 5.29 -15.70 9.76
N LYS A 362 4.61 -15.33 8.68
CA LYS A 362 4.34 -16.23 7.55
C LYS A 362 5.69 -16.75 7.05
N ALA A 363 6.13 -17.86 7.61
CA ALA A 363 7.30 -18.63 7.16
C ALA A 363 6.95 -19.44 5.90
N GLY A 364 6.17 -18.86 5.00
CA GLY A 364 5.71 -19.50 3.79
C GLY A 364 5.74 -18.51 2.65
N ASP A 365 6.73 -18.64 1.78
CA ASP A 365 6.75 -18.20 0.38
C ASP A 365 6.72 -16.68 0.08
N ILE A 366 6.99 -15.83 1.08
CA ILE A 366 7.35 -14.45 0.79
C ILE A 366 8.86 -14.45 0.56
N THR A 367 9.27 -14.24 -0.68
CA THR A 367 10.67 -13.94 -1.00
C THR A 367 11.06 -12.71 -0.19
N GLY A 368 11.72 -12.91 0.95
CA GLY A 368 12.16 -11.84 1.84
C GLY A 368 13.56 -11.33 1.46
N GLY A 369 14.01 -10.28 2.13
CA GLY A 369 15.35 -9.74 1.98
C GLY A 369 15.61 -9.09 0.62
N LEU A 370 16.86 -9.19 0.15
CA LEU A 370 17.32 -8.52 -1.08
C LEU A 370 16.53 -8.87 -2.36
N PRO A 371 16.09 -10.14 -2.59
CA PRO A 371 15.28 -10.46 -3.75
C PRO A 371 13.95 -9.69 -3.78
N ARG A 372 13.27 -9.52 -2.64
CA ARG A 372 12.02 -8.75 -2.57
C ARG A 372 12.25 -7.26 -2.82
N VAL A 373 13.31 -6.68 -2.25
CA VAL A 373 13.69 -5.28 -2.51
C VAL A 373 13.96 -5.06 -4.00
N THR A 374 14.68 -5.99 -4.64
CA THR A 374 14.96 -5.93 -6.07
C THR A 374 13.68 -6.06 -6.91
N GLU A 375 12.77 -6.95 -6.55
CA GLU A 375 11.47 -7.12 -7.21
C GLU A 375 10.65 -5.83 -7.17
N LEU A 376 10.57 -5.17 -6.00
CA LEU A 376 9.85 -3.91 -5.81
C LEU A 376 10.46 -2.76 -6.62
N PHE A 377 11.79 -2.58 -6.57
CA PHE A 377 12.45 -1.52 -7.34
C PHE A 377 12.47 -1.78 -8.84
N GLU A 378 12.42 -3.03 -9.29
CA GLU A 378 12.25 -3.33 -10.72
C GLU A 378 10.78 -3.33 -11.17
N ALA A 379 9.85 -3.05 -10.26
CA ALA A 379 8.40 -3.07 -10.52
C ALA A 379 7.95 -4.37 -11.21
N ARG A 380 8.52 -5.52 -10.80
CA ARG A 380 8.18 -6.84 -11.33
C ARG A 380 6.87 -7.33 -10.75
N ASN A 381 6.13 -8.06 -11.54
CA ASN A 381 4.97 -8.78 -11.02
C ASN A 381 5.44 -9.90 -10.09
N PRO A 382 4.84 -10.05 -8.91
CA PRO A 382 5.18 -11.12 -7.99
C PRO A 382 4.85 -12.49 -8.60
N SER A 383 5.54 -13.54 -8.14
CA SER A 383 5.32 -14.92 -8.59
C SER A 383 3.91 -15.41 -8.25
N ASN A 384 3.35 -14.96 -7.15
CA ASN A 384 1.98 -15.27 -6.71
C ASN A 384 1.17 -13.96 -6.54
N PRO A 385 0.64 -13.36 -7.65
CA PRO A 385 -0.11 -12.12 -7.55
C PRO A 385 -1.47 -12.35 -6.87
N ALA A 386 -1.88 -11.45 -5.98
CA ALA A 386 -3.24 -11.42 -5.45
C ALA A 386 -4.22 -10.96 -6.54
N VAL A 387 -5.45 -11.46 -6.49
CA VAL A 387 -6.55 -10.88 -7.27
C VAL A 387 -7.12 -9.72 -6.47
N VAL A 388 -7.19 -8.54 -7.07
CA VAL A 388 -7.58 -7.29 -6.41
C VAL A 388 -8.91 -6.80 -6.99
N SER A 389 -9.78 -6.22 -6.16
CA SER A 389 -11.02 -5.60 -6.63
C SER A 389 -10.74 -4.25 -7.30
N GLU A 390 -11.34 -4.02 -8.46
CA GLU A 390 -11.25 -2.74 -9.16
C GLU A 390 -12.32 -1.74 -8.74
N ILE A 391 -13.42 -2.21 -8.15
CA ILE A 391 -14.56 -1.40 -7.73
C ILE A 391 -14.92 -1.64 -6.27
N ASP A 392 -15.58 -0.65 -5.67
CA ASP A 392 -16.20 -0.77 -4.35
C ASP A 392 -17.52 -1.55 -4.47
N GLY A 393 -17.77 -2.48 -3.57
CA GLY A 393 -19.05 -3.19 -3.61
C GLY A 393 -19.14 -4.39 -2.68
N GLU A 394 -20.28 -5.08 -2.77
CA GLU A 394 -20.54 -6.32 -2.05
C GLU A 394 -20.04 -7.53 -2.83
N VAL A 395 -19.43 -8.46 -2.11
CA VAL A 395 -18.88 -9.70 -2.66
C VAL A 395 -19.97 -10.77 -2.74
N GLY A 396 -20.11 -11.38 -3.91
CA GLY A 396 -20.92 -12.57 -4.12
C GLY A 396 -20.09 -13.71 -4.67
N PHE A 397 -20.36 -14.94 -4.24
CA PHE A 397 -19.69 -16.12 -4.78
C PHE A 397 -20.52 -16.76 -5.89
N GLY A 398 -19.88 -16.92 -7.04
CA GLY A 398 -20.45 -17.59 -8.20
C GLY A 398 -20.02 -19.06 -8.31
N LYS A 399 -20.32 -19.66 -9.47
CA LYS A 399 -20.03 -21.07 -9.76
C LYS A 399 -18.54 -21.31 -9.98
N ILE A 400 -18.09 -22.51 -9.60
CA ILE A 400 -16.74 -22.98 -9.90
C ILE A 400 -16.68 -23.40 -11.38
N LYS A 401 -15.78 -22.78 -12.16
CA LYS A 401 -15.57 -23.08 -13.57
C LYS A 401 -14.10 -23.43 -13.82
N ARG A 402 -13.82 -24.61 -14.32
CA ARG A 402 -12.45 -25.06 -14.73
C ARG A 402 -11.39 -24.86 -13.63
N GLY A 403 -11.72 -25.15 -12.35
CA GLY A 403 -10.79 -25.01 -11.23
C GLY A 403 -10.61 -23.57 -10.71
N ASN A 404 -11.40 -22.61 -11.21
CA ASN A 404 -11.47 -21.25 -10.69
C ASN A 404 -12.85 -20.97 -10.10
N ARG A 405 -12.90 -20.26 -8.97
CA ARG A 405 -14.12 -19.74 -8.38
C ARG A 405 -14.41 -18.37 -8.98
N GLU A 406 -15.63 -18.16 -9.45
CA GLU A 406 -16.10 -16.85 -9.89
C GLU A 406 -16.49 -16.04 -8.64
N ILE A 407 -15.92 -14.85 -8.48
CA ILE A 407 -16.29 -13.88 -7.46
C ILE A 407 -16.88 -12.68 -8.17
N THR A 408 -18.04 -12.26 -7.77
CA THR A 408 -18.73 -11.07 -8.29
C THR A 408 -18.65 -9.96 -7.26
N VAL A 409 -18.31 -8.77 -7.69
CA VAL A 409 -18.36 -7.57 -6.86
C VAL A 409 -19.42 -6.65 -7.45
N THR A 410 -20.44 -6.33 -6.65
CA THR A 410 -21.57 -5.50 -7.07
C THR A 410 -21.48 -4.14 -6.40
N SER A 411 -21.30 -3.09 -7.18
CA SER A 411 -21.27 -1.72 -6.68
C SER A 411 -22.65 -1.23 -6.25
N LYS A 412 -22.71 -0.26 -5.34
CA LYS A 412 -23.95 0.46 -4.97
C LYS A 412 -24.67 1.08 -6.18
N LEU A 413 -23.94 1.35 -7.27
CA LEU A 413 -24.50 1.87 -8.53
C LEU A 413 -25.04 0.78 -9.46
N GLY A 414 -24.95 -0.52 -9.09
CA GLY A 414 -25.40 -1.64 -9.90
C GLY A 414 -24.38 -2.16 -10.92
N GLU A 415 -23.16 -1.64 -10.93
CA GLU A 415 -22.08 -2.21 -11.74
C GLU A 415 -21.62 -3.54 -11.14
N VAL A 416 -21.49 -4.58 -11.99
CA VAL A 416 -21.04 -5.91 -11.57
C VAL A 416 -19.77 -6.27 -12.29
N LYS A 417 -18.69 -6.49 -11.53
CA LYS A 417 -17.44 -7.05 -12.06
C LYS A 417 -17.22 -8.48 -11.58
N LYS A 418 -16.67 -9.31 -12.47
CA LYS A 418 -16.43 -10.74 -12.22
C LYS A 418 -14.96 -11.04 -12.21
N TYR A 419 -14.51 -11.69 -11.15
CA TYR A 419 -13.12 -12.09 -10.95
C TYR A 419 -13.03 -13.61 -10.89
N MET A 420 -12.01 -14.16 -11.54
CA MET A 420 -11.76 -15.61 -11.53
C MET A 420 -10.57 -15.90 -10.62
N VAL A 421 -10.84 -16.48 -9.46
CA VAL A 421 -9.82 -16.83 -8.46
C VAL A 421 -9.55 -18.33 -8.52
N PRO A 422 -8.30 -18.78 -8.73
CA PRO A 422 -7.94 -20.20 -8.65
C PRO A 422 -8.26 -20.78 -7.28
N LEU A 423 -8.79 -22.01 -7.24
CA LEU A 423 -9.10 -22.72 -5.98
C LEU A 423 -7.86 -22.99 -5.11
N SER A 424 -6.66 -22.94 -5.71
CA SER A 424 -5.39 -23.06 -4.97
C SER A 424 -5.06 -21.83 -4.14
N LYS A 425 -5.74 -20.69 -4.36
CA LYS A 425 -5.54 -19.47 -3.58
C LYS A 425 -6.56 -19.38 -2.46
N GLN A 426 -6.10 -18.98 -1.29
CA GLN A 426 -6.96 -18.69 -0.16
C GLN A 426 -7.76 -17.42 -0.41
N LEU A 427 -9.06 -17.47 -0.14
CA LEU A 427 -9.93 -16.30 -0.19
C LEU A 427 -9.81 -15.50 1.11
N LEU A 428 -9.62 -14.19 0.98
CA LEU A 428 -9.56 -13.26 2.12
C LEU A 428 -10.91 -12.65 2.45
N VAL A 429 -11.92 -12.85 1.60
CA VAL A 429 -13.25 -12.26 1.70
C VAL A 429 -14.31 -13.34 1.88
N GLN A 430 -15.42 -12.99 2.51
CA GLN A 430 -16.59 -13.85 2.68
C GLN A 430 -17.75 -13.34 1.80
N GLU A 431 -18.81 -14.13 1.71
CA GLU A 431 -20.04 -13.76 0.99
C GLU A 431 -20.75 -12.61 1.69
N ASN A 432 -21.18 -11.61 0.92
CA ASN A 432 -21.80 -10.36 1.38
C ASN A 432 -20.86 -9.41 2.17
N ASP A 433 -19.55 -9.65 2.11
CA ASP A 433 -18.59 -8.65 2.62
C ASP A 433 -18.60 -7.42 1.71
N TYR A 434 -18.61 -6.23 2.30
CA TYR A 434 -18.36 -4.99 1.55
C TYR A 434 -16.86 -4.72 1.47
N ILE A 435 -16.36 -4.49 0.25
CA ILE A 435 -14.95 -4.24 -0.02
C ILE A 435 -14.75 -2.92 -0.74
N ARG A 436 -13.58 -2.31 -0.54
CA ARG A 436 -13.15 -1.10 -1.26
C ARG A 436 -12.26 -1.48 -2.45
N ALA A 437 -12.26 -0.62 -3.46
CA ALA A 437 -11.34 -0.75 -4.60
C ALA A 437 -9.88 -0.83 -4.15
N GLY A 438 -9.13 -1.77 -4.73
CA GLY A 438 -7.75 -2.05 -4.35
C GLY A 438 -7.58 -2.95 -3.14
N MET A 439 -8.64 -3.54 -2.57
CA MET A 439 -8.52 -4.61 -1.56
C MET A 439 -8.28 -5.96 -2.23
N PRO A 440 -7.39 -6.81 -1.67
CA PRO A 440 -7.14 -8.14 -2.19
C PRO A 440 -8.31 -9.08 -1.87
N LEU A 441 -8.78 -9.80 -2.89
CA LEU A 441 -9.79 -10.85 -2.79
C LEU A 441 -9.18 -12.20 -2.42
N SER A 442 -7.94 -12.42 -2.84
CA SER A 442 -7.20 -13.66 -2.61
C SER A 442 -5.85 -13.40 -1.95
N ASP A 443 -5.29 -14.45 -1.34
CA ASP A 443 -3.93 -14.42 -0.84
C ASP A 443 -2.91 -14.20 -1.97
N GLY A 444 -1.81 -13.54 -1.65
CA GLY A 444 -0.74 -13.17 -2.57
C GLY A 444 -0.28 -11.72 -2.38
N ALA A 445 0.75 -11.34 -3.12
CA ALA A 445 1.22 -9.96 -3.13
C ALA A 445 0.45 -9.13 -4.18
N THR A 446 0.06 -7.92 -3.83
CA THR A 446 -0.56 -7.00 -4.81
C THR A 446 0.48 -6.54 -5.83
N THR A 447 0.08 -6.47 -7.11
CA THR A 447 0.98 -5.99 -8.15
C THR A 447 1.02 -4.46 -8.14
N PRO A 448 2.20 -3.83 -8.26
CA PRO A 448 2.28 -2.37 -8.32
C PRO A 448 1.49 -1.76 -9.49
N SER A 449 1.40 -2.48 -10.61
CA SER A 449 0.62 -2.06 -11.79
C SER A 449 -0.88 -1.99 -11.52
N ASP A 450 -1.44 -2.95 -10.76
CA ASP A 450 -2.86 -2.94 -10.41
C ASP A 450 -3.19 -1.79 -9.45
N ILE A 451 -2.30 -1.54 -8.47
CA ILE A 451 -2.45 -0.40 -7.55
C ILE A 451 -2.42 0.92 -8.35
N LEU A 452 -1.51 1.03 -9.34
CA LEU A 452 -1.44 2.22 -10.19
C LEU A 452 -2.73 2.45 -10.98
N ALA A 453 -3.29 1.39 -11.55
CA ALA A 453 -4.51 1.46 -12.35
C ALA A 453 -5.75 1.78 -11.50
N ILE A 454 -5.83 1.25 -10.26
CA ILE A 454 -7.01 1.35 -9.42
C ILE A 454 -6.97 2.57 -8.49
N LYS A 455 -5.86 2.72 -7.73
CA LYS A 455 -5.72 3.75 -6.67
C LYS A 455 -4.95 4.99 -7.12
N GLY A 456 -4.28 4.90 -8.27
CA GLY A 456 -3.51 6.01 -8.82
C GLY A 456 -2.06 6.10 -8.36
N PRO A 457 -1.31 7.14 -8.82
CA PRO A 457 0.13 7.23 -8.66
C PRO A 457 0.58 7.43 -7.21
N THR A 458 -0.15 8.20 -6.39
CA THR A 458 0.22 8.47 -5.00
C THR A 458 0.21 7.20 -4.15
N ALA A 459 -0.83 6.38 -4.31
CA ALA A 459 -0.97 5.12 -3.58
C ALA A 459 0.13 4.11 -3.93
N VAL A 460 0.57 4.05 -5.20
CA VAL A 460 1.70 3.19 -5.61
C VAL A 460 3.01 3.66 -4.98
N GLN A 461 3.23 4.98 -4.94
CA GLN A 461 4.44 5.54 -4.32
C GLN A 461 4.51 5.18 -2.84
N GLU A 462 3.41 5.37 -2.13
CA GLU A 462 3.31 5.00 -0.71
C GLU A 462 3.47 3.49 -0.50
N TYR A 463 2.82 2.68 -1.32
CA TYR A 463 2.93 1.22 -1.27
C TYR A 463 4.39 0.76 -1.42
N ILE A 464 5.11 1.25 -2.45
CA ILE A 464 6.50 0.85 -2.67
C ILE A 464 7.40 1.28 -1.51
N VAL A 465 7.24 2.52 -1.00
CA VAL A 465 8.02 3.02 0.14
C VAL A 465 7.78 2.16 1.37
N ASN A 466 6.53 1.87 1.71
CA ASN A 466 6.17 1.09 2.89
C ASN A 466 6.67 -0.37 2.78
N GLU A 467 6.43 -1.05 1.65
CA GLU A 467 6.87 -2.43 1.42
C GLU A 467 8.40 -2.59 1.49
N VAL A 468 9.14 -1.65 0.89
CA VAL A 468 10.61 -1.67 0.95
C VAL A 468 11.08 -1.42 2.38
N GLN A 469 10.49 -0.44 3.08
CA GLN A 469 10.79 -0.16 4.48
C GLN A 469 10.56 -1.38 5.37
N ASP A 470 9.45 -2.09 5.17
CA ASP A 470 9.14 -3.28 5.98
C ASP A 470 10.20 -4.37 5.83
N VAL A 471 10.72 -4.58 4.62
CA VAL A 471 11.84 -5.52 4.43
C VAL A 471 13.08 -5.10 5.22
N TYR A 472 13.42 -3.80 5.25
CA TYR A 472 14.57 -3.30 6.02
C TYR A 472 14.32 -3.32 7.53
N ARG A 473 13.13 -2.95 7.98
CA ARG A 473 12.73 -2.99 9.41
C ARG A 473 12.76 -4.40 9.98
N LEU A 474 12.29 -5.40 9.25
CA LEU A 474 12.37 -6.82 9.63
C LEU A 474 13.83 -7.27 9.89
N GLN A 475 14.80 -6.62 9.26
CA GLN A 475 16.23 -6.87 9.49
C GLN A 475 16.85 -5.95 10.56
N GLY A 476 16.04 -5.10 11.22
CA GLY A 476 16.49 -4.15 12.24
C GLY A 476 17.25 -2.94 11.67
N VAL A 477 17.14 -2.69 10.36
CA VAL A 477 17.79 -1.55 9.70
C VAL A 477 16.80 -0.40 9.60
N LYS A 478 17.18 0.77 10.11
CA LYS A 478 16.39 2.00 10.04
C LYS A 478 16.95 2.92 8.94
N ILE A 479 16.15 3.18 7.90
CA ILE A 479 16.45 4.10 6.81
C ILE A 479 15.35 5.16 6.77
N ASN A 480 15.70 6.43 6.53
CA ASN A 480 14.70 7.48 6.42
C ASN A 480 13.94 7.36 5.08
N ASP A 481 12.61 7.54 5.13
CA ASP A 481 11.71 7.40 3.98
C ASP A 481 12.10 8.29 2.79
N LYS A 482 12.70 9.46 3.03
CA LYS A 482 13.12 10.39 1.96
C LYS A 482 14.06 9.77 0.93
N HIS A 483 14.91 8.81 1.35
CA HIS A 483 15.83 8.12 0.44
C HIS A 483 15.06 7.22 -0.54
N PHE A 484 14.03 6.53 -0.07
CA PHE A 484 13.17 5.74 -0.95
C PHE A 484 12.32 6.64 -1.85
N GLU A 485 11.82 7.75 -1.32
CA GLU A 485 11.03 8.73 -2.09
C GLU A 485 11.80 9.26 -3.30
N VAL A 486 13.11 9.53 -3.15
CA VAL A 486 13.98 9.97 -4.26
C VAL A 486 14.00 8.93 -5.38
N ILE A 487 14.19 7.65 -5.05
CA ILE A 487 14.24 6.56 -6.03
C ILE A 487 12.87 6.36 -6.70
N VAL A 488 11.80 6.28 -5.89
CA VAL A 488 10.43 6.07 -6.41
C VAL A 488 10.00 7.22 -7.32
N ARG A 489 10.40 8.46 -7.02
CA ARG A 489 10.16 9.61 -7.90
C ARG A 489 10.78 9.40 -9.28
N GLN A 490 12.01 8.86 -9.35
CA GLN A 490 12.66 8.57 -10.63
C GLN A 490 11.98 7.42 -11.39
N MET A 491 11.46 6.42 -10.69
CA MET A 491 10.69 5.33 -11.30
C MET A 491 9.38 5.81 -11.95
N MET A 492 8.83 6.92 -11.49
CA MET A 492 7.56 7.49 -11.98
C MET A 492 7.74 8.80 -12.76
N ARG A 493 8.92 9.05 -13.27
CA ARG A 493 9.23 10.27 -14.02
C ARG A 493 8.59 10.30 -15.41
N LYS A 494 8.42 9.13 -16.05
CA LYS A 494 7.91 9.01 -17.42
C LYS A 494 6.40 8.75 -17.45
N VAL A 495 5.77 9.24 -18.52
CA VAL A 495 4.37 9.01 -18.86
C VAL A 495 4.26 8.50 -20.30
N GLU A 496 3.21 7.76 -20.59
CA GLU A 496 2.87 7.29 -21.94
C GLU A 496 1.76 8.16 -22.50
N VAL A 497 1.98 8.73 -23.66
CA VAL A 497 0.99 9.57 -24.36
C VAL A 497 -0.09 8.68 -24.96
N VAL A 498 -1.34 8.89 -24.52
CA VAL A 498 -2.51 8.14 -25.05
C VAL A 498 -3.08 8.86 -26.28
N ASP A 499 -3.35 10.14 -26.14
CA ASP A 499 -3.82 10.99 -27.23
C ASP A 499 -2.89 12.21 -27.30
N PRO A 500 -2.16 12.38 -28.40
CA PRO A 500 -1.25 13.52 -28.56
C PRO A 500 -1.98 14.86 -28.77
N GLY A 501 -3.27 14.84 -29.10
CA GLY A 501 -4.00 16.06 -29.44
C GLY A 501 -3.28 16.89 -30.52
N ASP A 502 -3.12 18.20 -30.28
CA ASP A 502 -2.41 19.13 -31.15
C ASP A 502 -0.95 19.38 -30.73
N THR A 503 -0.39 18.52 -29.88
CA THR A 503 1.01 18.61 -29.45
C THR A 503 1.95 17.94 -30.46
N ARG A 504 3.26 18.09 -30.24
CA ARG A 504 4.31 17.46 -31.06
C ARG A 504 4.53 15.97 -30.76
N PHE A 505 3.85 15.41 -29.78
CA PHE A 505 4.05 14.03 -29.37
C PHE A 505 3.36 13.04 -30.32
N LEU A 506 3.81 11.79 -30.26
CA LEU A 506 3.20 10.67 -30.97
C LEU A 506 2.38 9.80 -30.01
N GLU A 507 1.39 9.10 -30.51
CA GLU A 507 0.68 8.07 -29.74
C GLU A 507 1.63 7.01 -29.20
N GLN A 508 1.43 6.55 -27.97
CA GLN A 508 2.25 5.57 -27.25
C GLN A 508 3.71 5.99 -27.03
N GLN A 509 4.03 7.25 -27.25
CA GLN A 509 5.37 7.77 -26.95
C GLN A 509 5.58 7.88 -25.44
N ILE A 510 6.73 7.41 -24.95
CA ILE A 510 7.14 7.56 -23.54
C ILE A 510 7.95 8.85 -23.40
N VAL A 511 7.43 9.79 -22.62
CA VAL A 511 7.98 11.15 -22.46
C VAL A 511 8.08 11.50 -20.97
N ASP A 512 8.90 12.48 -20.62
CA ASP A 512 8.94 13.02 -19.27
C ASP A 512 7.60 13.72 -18.92
N LYS A 513 7.07 13.44 -17.74
CA LYS A 513 5.81 14.03 -17.25
C LYS A 513 5.82 15.56 -17.31
N LEU A 514 6.94 16.17 -16.91
CA LEU A 514 7.08 17.63 -16.92
C LEU A 514 7.13 18.19 -18.34
N GLU A 515 7.69 17.47 -19.30
CA GLU A 515 7.72 17.88 -20.70
C GLU A 515 6.31 17.90 -21.31
N VAL A 516 5.46 16.91 -20.96
CA VAL A 516 4.06 16.92 -21.38
C VAL A 516 3.30 18.07 -20.76
N MET A 517 3.54 18.38 -19.48
CA MET A 517 2.92 19.54 -18.83
C MET A 517 3.36 20.85 -19.46
N ASP A 518 4.66 21.04 -19.70
CA ASP A 518 5.19 22.26 -20.35
C ASP A 518 4.61 22.44 -21.77
N GLU A 519 4.44 21.37 -22.53
CA GLU A 519 3.89 21.46 -23.88
C GLU A 519 2.37 21.74 -23.85
N ASN A 520 1.65 21.14 -22.91
CA ASN A 520 0.24 21.44 -22.70
C ASN A 520 0.04 22.89 -22.27
N ASP A 521 0.88 23.42 -21.37
CA ASP A 521 0.84 24.83 -20.96
C ASP A 521 1.18 25.76 -22.14
N ARG A 522 2.11 25.34 -23.00
CA ARG A 522 2.48 26.08 -24.20
C ARG A 522 1.33 26.25 -25.18
N ILE A 523 0.48 25.24 -25.33
CA ILE A 523 -0.69 25.29 -26.23
C ILE A 523 -1.96 25.78 -25.57
N TRP A 524 -1.97 25.90 -24.24
CA TRP A 524 -3.13 26.36 -23.48
C TRP A 524 -3.62 27.72 -23.94
N GLY A 525 -4.91 27.83 -24.22
CA GLY A 525 -5.55 29.08 -24.70
C GLY A 525 -5.20 29.45 -26.13
N LYS A 526 -4.49 28.62 -26.89
CA LYS A 526 -4.28 28.82 -28.34
C LYS A 526 -5.35 28.16 -29.15
N LYS A 527 -5.44 28.58 -30.41
CA LYS A 527 -6.40 28.08 -31.39
C LYS A 527 -5.66 27.37 -32.52
N VAL A 528 -6.28 26.36 -33.09
CA VAL A 528 -5.81 25.65 -34.29
C VAL A 528 -6.64 26.06 -35.47
N VAL A 529 -5.99 26.45 -36.55
CA VAL A 529 -6.67 26.88 -37.80
C VAL A 529 -7.25 25.65 -38.49
N THR A 530 -8.56 25.58 -38.62
CA THR A 530 -9.30 24.56 -39.37
C THR A 530 -9.41 24.92 -40.84
N ASP A 531 -9.84 26.13 -41.15
CA ASP A 531 -9.88 26.65 -42.50
C ASP A 531 -9.17 28.02 -42.53
N PRO A 532 -8.10 28.18 -43.29
CA PRO A 532 -7.37 29.46 -43.36
C PRO A 532 -8.15 30.55 -44.11
N GLY A 533 -9.28 30.23 -44.76
CA GLY A 533 -9.99 31.19 -45.58
C GLY A 533 -9.08 31.82 -46.64
N ASP A 534 -9.13 33.14 -46.78
CA ASP A 534 -8.30 33.93 -47.74
C ASP A 534 -7.03 34.49 -47.06
N SER A 535 -6.62 33.96 -45.91
CA SER A 535 -5.39 34.40 -45.25
C SER A 535 -4.15 33.91 -46.01
N GLN A 536 -3.21 34.83 -46.20
CA GLN A 536 -1.88 34.50 -46.80
C GLN A 536 -0.82 34.14 -45.76
N THR A 537 -1.09 34.39 -44.49
CA THR A 537 -0.13 34.22 -43.38
C THR A 537 -0.38 32.99 -42.54
N LEU A 538 -1.61 32.43 -42.58
CA LEU A 538 -1.99 31.26 -41.76
C LEU A 538 -2.27 30.05 -42.65
N GLN A 539 -1.87 28.89 -42.15
CA GLN A 539 -2.10 27.62 -42.83
C GLN A 539 -3.00 26.70 -41.99
N ALA A 540 -3.72 25.80 -42.63
CA ALA A 540 -4.50 24.78 -41.95
C ALA A 540 -3.63 23.94 -41.03
N GLY A 541 -4.12 23.67 -39.81
CA GLY A 541 -3.37 22.93 -38.77
C GLY A 541 -2.38 23.78 -37.95
N GLN A 542 -2.21 25.07 -38.28
CA GLN A 542 -1.27 25.93 -37.54
C GLN A 542 -1.86 26.35 -36.19
N ILE A 543 -1.05 26.26 -35.12
CA ILE A 543 -1.41 26.74 -33.78
C ILE A 543 -1.13 28.27 -33.70
N VAL A 544 -2.15 29.03 -33.40
CA VAL A 544 -2.09 30.51 -33.33
C VAL A 544 -2.58 31.02 -31.99
N THR A 545 -2.03 32.17 -31.57
CA THR A 545 -2.55 32.88 -30.41
C THR A 545 -3.83 33.64 -30.76
N VAL A 546 -4.72 33.79 -29.79
CA VAL A 546 -5.99 34.54 -29.96
C VAL A 546 -5.75 35.96 -30.46
N ARG A 547 -4.64 36.61 -30.05
CA ARG A 547 -4.26 37.95 -30.50
C ARG A 547 -3.94 37.97 -31.99
N LYS A 548 -3.04 37.07 -32.45
CA LYS A 548 -2.67 36.99 -33.87
C LYS A 548 -3.87 36.67 -34.76
N LEU A 549 -4.77 35.78 -34.32
CA LEU A 549 -6.01 35.45 -35.00
C LEU A 549 -6.94 36.67 -35.13
N ARG A 550 -7.09 37.44 -34.05
CA ARG A 550 -7.93 38.65 -34.04
C ARG A 550 -7.40 39.71 -34.99
N ASP A 551 -6.08 39.92 -35.00
CA ASP A 551 -5.42 40.88 -35.88
C ASP A 551 -5.61 40.49 -37.36
N GLU A 552 -5.41 39.20 -37.70
CA GLU A 552 -5.61 38.69 -39.04
C GLU A 552 -7.07 38.77 -39.50
N ASN A 553 -8.01 38.31 -38.66
CA ASN A 553 -9.44 38.42 -38.97
C ASN A 553 -9.91 39.86 -39.10
N SER A 554 -9.31 40.80 -38.38
CA SER A 554 -9.61 42.24 -38.53
C SER A 554 -9.12 42.78 -39.86
N MET A 555 -7.96 42.30 -40.35
CA MET A 555 -7.44 42.67 -41.68
C MET A 555 -8.29 42.08 -42.80
N LEU A 556 -8.64 40.78 -42.71
CA LEU A 556 -9.52 40.12 -43.70
C LEU A 556 -10.89 40.79 -43.77
N LYS A 557 -11.50 41.12 -42.61
CA LYS A 557 -12.79 41.83 -42.54
C LYS A 557 -12.76 43.21 -43.20
N ARG A 558 -11.65 43.95 -43.09
CA ARG A 558 -11.46 45.23 -43.76
C ARG A 558 -11.38 45.11 -45.29
N ARG A 559 -11.04 43.94 -45.81
CA ARG A 559 -10.87 43.64 -47.22
C ARG A 559 -12.06 42.84 -47.79
N ASP A 560 -13.13 42.61 -47.02
CA ASP A 560 -14.27 41.76 -47.35
C ASP A 560 -13.90 40.36 -47.83
N LEU A 561 -12.85 39.78 -47.22
CA LEU A 561 -12.35 38.45 -47.49
C LEU A 561 -12.87 37.41 -46.47
N LYS A 562 -12.83 36.10 -46.83
CA LYS A 562 -13.27 35.03 -45.95
C LYS A 562 -12.41 34.96 -44.70
N LEU A 563 -13.06 34.92 -43.54
CA LEU A 563 -12.43 34.87 -42.23
C LEU A 563 -11.83 33.48 -41.96
N VAL A 564 -10.81 33.46 -41.10
CA VAL A 564 -10.17 32.22 -40.63
C VAL A 564 -11.07 31.52 -39.63
N GLU A 565 -11.39 30.23 -39.90
CA GLU A 565 -12.10 29.36 -38.95
C GLU A 565 -11.10 28.62 -38.07
N VAL A 566 -11.39 28.52 -36.79
CA VAL A 566 -10.50 27.94 -35.81
C VAL A 566 -11.27 27.09 -34.78
N ARG A 567 -10.59 26.10 -34.23
CA ARG A 567 -11.02 25.36 -33.03
C ARG A 567 -10.06 25.60 -31.88
N ASP A 568 -10.45 25.23 -30.67
CA ASP A 568 -9.54 25.24 -29.53
C ASP A 568 -8.48 24.15 -29.69
N ALA A 569 -7.25 24.46 -29.27
CA ALA A 569 -6.17 23.45 -29.26
C ALA A 569 -6.45 22.41 -28.19
N ILE A 570 -6.34 21.14 -28.54
CA ILE A 570 -6.57 19.99 -27.65
C ILE A 570 -5.23 19.61 -27.01
N PRO A 571 -5.12 19.63 -25.68
CA PRO A 571 -3.89 19.20 -24.99
C PRO A 571 -3.69 17.69 -25.11
N ALA A 572 -2.43 17.24 -24.99
CA ALA A 572 -2.11 15.83 -24.93
C ALA A 572 -2.61 15.21 -23.61
N THR A 573 -3.17 14.00 -23.72
CA THR A 573 -3.50 13.16 -22.56
C THR A 573 -2.45 12.06 -22.43
N ALA A 574 -2.03 11.80 -21.18
CA ALA A 574 -1.00 10.81 -20.91
C ALA A 574 -1.32 10.01 -19.63
N ASN A 575 -0.99 8.73 -19.67
CA ASN A 575 -1.11 7.83 -18.53
C ASN A 575 0.22 7.74 -17.78
N GLN A 576 0.16 7.76 -16.45
CA GLN A 576 1.33 7.57 -15.62
C GLN A 576 1.81 6.12 -15.74
N ILE A 577 3.11 5.91 -15.98
CA ILE A 577 3.72 4.59 -15.98
C ILE A 577 4.67 4.45 -14.80
N LEU A 578 4.78 3.22 -14.29
CA LEU A 578 5.77 2.83 -13.31
C LEU A 578 6.87 2.04 -14.02
N GLN A 579 8.09 2.51 -13.94
CA GLN A 579 9.26 1.85 -14.54
C GLN A 579 10.16 1.26 -13.47
N GLY A 580 10.72 0.08 -13.73
CA GLY A 580 11.80 -0.45 -12.89
C GLY A 580 13.06 0.41 -13.00
N ILE A 581 13.90 0.37 -11.96
CA ILE A 581 15.12 1.19 -11.87
C ILE A 581 16.07 0.98 -13.05
N THR A 582 16.21 -0.26 -13.54
CA THR A 582 17.04 -0.57 -14.71
C THR A 582 16.53 0.13 -15.97
N ARG A 583 15.23 0.06 -16.25
CA ARG A 583 14.62 0.72 -17.41
C ARG A 583 14.69 2.24 -17.28
N ALA A 584 14.44 2.77 -16.08
CA ALA A 584 14.51 4.20 -15.80
C ALA A 584 15.94 4.73 -16.01
N ALA A 585 16.97 4.00 -15.59
CA ALA A 585 18.38 4.36 -15.80
C ALA A 585 18.78 4.37 -17.28
N LEU A 586 18.29 3.40 -18.07
CA LEU A 586 18.59 3.32 -19.51
C LEU A 586 17.86 4.38 -20.36
N GLN A 587 16.74 4.91 -19.87
CA GLN A 587 15.94 5.93 -20.57
C GLN A 587 16.19 7.36 -20.06
N THR A 588 17.28 7.58 -19.34
CA THR A 588 17.70 8.92 -18.90
C THR A 588 18.47 9.64 -20.01
N ASN A 589 18.32 10.96 -20.09
CA ASN A 589 19.06 11.81 -21.02
C ASN A 589 20.41 12.28 -20.41
N SER A 590 20.95 11.54 -19.43
CA SER A 590 22.18 11.90 -18.74
C SER A 590 23.41 11.29 -19.40
N PHE A 591 24.36 12.14 -19.79
CA PHE A 591 25.66 11.71 -20.31
C PHE A 591 26.43 10.84 -19.29
N MET A 592 26.35 11.17 -18.01
CA MET A 592 27.03 10.42 -16.95
C MET A 592 26.49 9.00 -16.82
N SER A 593 25.18 8.83 -16.90
CA SER A 593 24.53 7.51 -16.91
C SER A 593 24.97 6.72 -18.13
N ALA A 594 24.99 7.34 -19.31
CA ALA A 594 25.46 6.72 -20.55
C ALA A 594 26.92 6.24 -20.45
N ALA A 595 27.78 7.00 -19.79
CA ALA A 595 29.20 6.66 -19.65
C ALA A 595 29.47 5.57 -18.61
N SER A 596 28.59 5.42 -17.58
CA SER A 596 28.84 4.57 -16.42
C SER A 596 28.06 3.26 -16.40
N PHE A 597 26.97 3.15 -17.16
CA PHE A 597 26.05 2.01 -17.10
C PHE A 597 26.15 1.08 -18.33
N GLN A 598 25.27 0.08 -18.40
CA GLN A 598 25.20 -0.89 -19.49
C GLN A 598 24.64 -0.25 -20.77
N GLU A 599 24.92 -0.87 -21.94
CA GLU A 599 24.44 -0.41 -23.25
C GLU A 599 24.86 1.04 -23.59
N THR A 600 26.08 1.41 -23.26
CA THR A 600 26.64 2.77 -23.40
C THR A 600 26.39 3.38 -24.77
N THR A 601 26.56 2.62 -25.85
CA THR A 601 26.36 3.09 -27.23
C THR A 601 24.90 3.43 -27.52
N LYS A 602 23.95 2.65 -27.02
CA LYS A 602 22.51 2.90 -27.18
C LYS A 602 22.08 4.17 -26.44
N VAL A 603 22.46 4.28 -25.17
CA VAL A 603 22.13 5.46 -24.34
C VAL A 603 22.76 6.73 -24.89
N LEU A 604 24.01 6.67 -25.38
CA LEU A 604 24.67 7.81 -26.04
C LEU A 604 23.96 8.24 -27.32
N ASN A 605 23.41 7.30 -28.10
CA ASN A 605 22.66 7.64 -29.31
C ASN A 605 21.29 8.26 -29.01
N GLU A 606 20.68 7.91 -27.86
CA GLU A 606 19.38 8.45 -27.42
C GLU A 606 19.55 9.80 -26.70
N ALA A 607 20.68 10.03 -26.01
CA ALA A 607 21.00 11.27 -25.32
C ALA A 607 21.53 12.35 -26.28
#